data_327a7a22245b2a7cf8da70a73235e268
#
_entry.id   327a7a22245b2a7cf8da70a73235e268
#
_cell.length_a   1.000
_cell.length_b   1.000
_cell.length_c   1.000
_cell.angle_alpha   90.00
_cell.angle_beta   90.00
_cell.angle_gamma   90.00
#
_symmetry.space_group_name_H-M   'P 1'
#
loop_
_entity.id
_entity.type
_entity.pdbx_description
1 polymer ?
#
loop_
_entity_poly.entity_id
_entity_poly.type
_entity_poly.pdbx_seq_one_letter_code
_entity_poly.pdbx_strand_id
1 'polypeptide(L)'
;MSHQALTRPIRDWLVDQALDNPDIVKMFETMCQRLTAVGVPITRARLIWQTLHPLFRAETVIWDKGKDAVLEQFLHQDDSTDAWERSPLRYVLHNDVQVLRRELQGPNETLDFPILSELKEQGFTDYLVLATRIDHAITTGDPNLAGARGIIVTWASDRPNGFSNDDLDSLQQIQRIFALACKTVIQSRISTNIATTYLGKRAGRSVLNGQIRRGDGMHTPAVVWFSDLRNSTAYAESMAAETYFSMLNAYFETTAGALVNHGGEVLDFIGDAVLGIFPFEDETQLEEAVLRANSALDEALALSREKNEARAGSGQEQFKFGVGLNVGEVKFGNIGIPQRLSFSVIGHTVNEVARIESMTKLL
;
A
#
# COMPACT_ATOMS: atom_id res chain seq x y z
N MET A 1 21.72 34.86 -14.68
CA MET A 1 20.89 33.91 -15.47
C MET A 1 19.61 33.72 -14.69
N SER A 2 18.43 33.79 -15.33
CA SER A 2 17.17 33.55 -14.61
C SER A 2 17.12 32.09 -14.15
N HIS A 3 16.56 31.81 -12.97
CA HIS A 3 16.36 30.45 -12.46
C HIS A 3 15.65 29.55 -13.48
N GLN A 4 14.80 30.09 -14.33
CA GLN A 4 14.12 29.37 -15.41
C GLN A 4 15.06 28.68 -16.40
N ALA A 5 16.21 29.29 -16.74
CA ALA A 5 17.22 28.66 -17.61
C ALA A 5 17.94 27.50 -16.89
N LEU A 6 18.15 27.62 -15.58
CA LEU A 6 18.82 26.61 -14.75
C LEU A 6 17.93 25.40 -14.41
N THR A 7 16.61 25.58 -14.42
CA THR A 7 15.66 24.49 -14.14
C THR A 7 15.27 23.68 -15.39
N ARG A 8 15.60 24.14 -16.60
CA ARG A 8 15.32 23.40 -17.85
C ARG A 8 15.88 21.97 -17.85
N PRO A 9 17.14 21.69 -17.49
CA PRO A 9 17.66 20.32 -17.45
C PRO A 9 16.91 19.41 -16.45
N ILE A 10 16.37 20.00 -15.37
CA ILE A 10 15.58 19.24 -14.39
C ILE A 10 14.23 18.86 -15.01
N ARG A 11 13.61 19.75 -15.76
CA ARG A 11 12.35 19.50 -16.47
C ARG A 11 12.52 18.41 -17.52
N ASP A 12 13.56 18.50 -18.36
CA ASP A 12 13.86 17.51 -19.39
C ASP A 12 14.09 16.14 -18.76
N TRP A 13 14.86 16.06 -17.68
CA TRP A 13 15.05 14.83 -16.91
C TRP A 13 13.73 14.28 -16.32
N LEU A 14 12.83 15.11 -15.81
CA LEU A 14 11.52 14.66 -15.30
C LEU A 14 10.64 14.10 -16.43
N VAL A 15 10.75 14.64 -17.63
CA VAL A 15 10.06 14.08 -18.82
C VAL A 15 10.61 12.68 -19.13
N ASP A 16 11.93 12.48 -19.09
CA ASP A 16 12.54 11.16 -19.28
C ASP A 16 12.07 10.19 -18.19
N GLN A 17 12.01 10.65 -16.92
CA GLN A 17 11.48 9.83 -15.83
C GLN A 17 10.00 9.47 -16.04
N ALA A 18 9.18 10.33 -16.64
CA ALA A 18 7.77 10.03 -16.92
C ALA A 18 7.59 8.93 -17.99
N LEU A 19 8.58 8.73 -18.86
CA LEU A 19 8.60 7.68 -19.89
C LEU A 19 9.11 6.33 -19.35
N ASP A 20 9.81 6.37 -18.23
CA ASP A 20 10.31 5.20 -17.52
C ASP A 20 9.36 4.85 -16.36
N ASN A 21 9.69 3.87 -15.55
CA ASN A 21 8.97 3.54 -14.30
C ASN A 21 9.91 3.68 -13.09
N PRO A 22 10.29 4.92 -12.73
CA PRO A 22 11.30 5.16 -11.71
C PRO A 22 10.77 4.85 -10.31
N ASP A 23 11.68 4.63 -9.37
CA ASP A 23 11.35 4.67 -7.96
C ASP A 23 10.96 6.10 -7.55
N ILE A 24 9.75 6.27 -7.00
CA ILE A 24 9.19 7.59 -6.66
C ILE A 24 10.00 8.31 -5.58
N VAL A 25 10.58 7.55 -4.63
CA VAL A 25 11.39 8.10 -3.54
C VAL A 25 12.67 8.70 -4.11
N LYS A 26 13.39 7.92 -4.93
CA LYS A 26 14.63 8.36 -5.59
C LYS A 26 14.40 9.49 -6.58
N MET A 27 13.28 9.45 -7.30
CA MET A 27 12.92 10.54 -8.23
C MET A 27 12.68 11.85 -7.47
N PHE A 28 11.94 11.80 -6.36
CA PHE A 28 11.68 12.99 -5.54
C PHE A 28 12.97 13.53 -4.90
N GLU A 29 13.77 12.66 -4.31
CA GLU A 29 15.07 13.01 -3.73
C GLU A 29 15.99 13.68 -4.76
N THR A 30 16.16 13.06 -5.92
CA THR A 30 17.02 13.59 -7.01
C THR A 30 16.51 14.94 -7.49
N MET A 31 15.20 15.13 -7.59
CA MET A 31 14.61 16.42 -7.95
C MET A 31 14.94 17.49 -6.91
N CYS A 32 14.78 17.20 -5.61
CA CYS A 32 15.11 18.13 -4.52
C CYS A 32 16.59 18.51 -4.52
N GLN A 33 17.48 17.52 -4.69
CA GLN A 33 18.94 17.74 -4.77
C GLN A 33 19.30 18.62 -5.98
N ARG A 34 18.74 18.36 -7.17
CA ARG A 34 18.98 19.17 -8.37
C ARG A 34 18.46 20.60 -8.24
N LEU A 35 17.26 20.79 -7.65
CA LEU A 35 16.72 22.12 -7.38
C LEU A 35 17.61 22.90 -6.41
N THR A 36 18.09 22.24 -5.34
CA THR A 36 19.02 22.85 -4.39
C THR A 36 20.35 23.21 -5.05
N ALA A 37 20.87 22.34 -5.94
CA ALA A 37 22.13 22.57 -6.66
C ALA A 37 22.06 23.78 -7.62
N VAL A 38 20.88 24.09 -8.17
CA VAL A 38 20.70 25.30 -9.00
C VAL A 38 20.32 26.54 -8.20
N GLY A 39 20.32 26.48 -6.87
CA GLY A 39 20.16 27.61 -5.96
C GLY A 39 18.74 27.84 -5.43
N VAL A 40 17.77 26.96 -5.70
CA VAL A 40 16.47 27.02 -5.03
C VAL A 40 16.65 26.63 -3.56
N PRO A 41 16.24 27.50 -2.61
CA PRO A 41 16.61 27.33 -1.20
C PRO A 41 15.67 26.37 -0.46
N ILE A 42 15.68 25.11 -0.85
CA ILE A 42 14.87 24.06 -0.23
C ILE A 42 15.70 23.40 0.87
N THR A 43 15.17 23.35 2.08
CA THR A 43 15.79 22.65 3.22
C THR A 43 14.99 21.42 3.60
N ARG A 44 13.66 21.46 3.44
CA ARG A 44 12.75 20.31 3.63
C ARG A 44 11.70 20.28 2.54
N ALA A 45 11.36 19.10 2.09
CA ALA A 45 10.25 18.88 1.16
C ALA A 45 9.48 17.60 1.52
N ARG A 46 8.18 17.59 1.25
CA ARG A 46 7.32 16.40 1.38
C ARG A 46 6.47 16.25 0.13
N LEU A 47 6.45 15.04 -0.42
CA LEU A 47 5.53 14.62 -1.49
C LEU A 47 4.45 13.74 -0.88
N ILE A 48 3.19 14.09 -1.08
CA ILE A 48 2.05 13.37 -0.52
C ILE A 48 1.11 12.99 -1.64
N TRP A 49 0.63 11.74 -1.65
CA TRP A 49 -0.42 11.27 -2.55
C TRP A 49 -1.32 10.24 -1.87
N GLN A 50 -2.53 10.11 -2.38
CA GLN A 50 -3.42 9.02 -2.00
C GLN A 50 -3.05 7.75 -2.75
N THR A 51 -3.24 6.61 -2.09
CA THR A 51 -3.05 5.30 -2.71
C THR A 51 -4.34 4.49 -2.66
N LEU A 52 -4.52 3.59 -3.63
CA LEU A 52 -5.57 2.58 -3.60
C LEU A 52 -4.94 1.28 -3.09
N HIS A 53 -4.90 1.16 -1.78
CA HIS A 53 -4.32 0.02 -1.08
C HIS A 53 -5.24 -0.38 0.09
N PRO A 54 -5.46 -1.69 0.40
CA PRO A 54 -6.37 -2.11 1.47
C PRO A 54 -5.99 -1.62 2.85
N LEU A 55 -4.70 -1.45 3.13
CA LEU A 55 -4.18 -1.02 4.43
C LEU A 55 -3.89 0.48 4.50
N PHE A 56 -3.41 1.09 3.40
CA PHE A 56 -2.89 2.45 3.41
C PHE A 56 -3.81 3.40 2.63
N ARG A 57 -4.18 4.52 3.25
CA ARG A 57 -4.96 5.61 2.61
C ARG A 57 -4.09 6.58 1.82
N ALA A 58 -2.85 6.82 2.30
CA ALA A 58 -1.92 7.77 1.71
C ALA A 58 -0.48 7.35 1.95
N GLU A 59 0.40 7.82 1.09
CA GLU A 59 1.84 7.68 1.21
C GLU A 59 2.50 9.07 1.16
N THR A 60 3.60 9.23 1.88
CA THR A 60 4.38 10.48 1.92
C THR A 60 5.85 10.16 1.78
N VAL A 61 6.54 10.86 0.88
CA VAL A 61 8.00 10.88 0.84
C VAL A 61 8.49 12.16 1.53
N ILE A 62 9.37 12.00 2.50
CA ILE A 62 9.99 13.10 3.24
C ILE A 62 11.45 13.21 2.82
N TRP A 63 11.85 14.40 2.44
CA TRP A 63 13.24 14.74 2.15
C TRP A 63 13.69 15.93 3.00
N ASP A 64 14.80 15.77 3.70
CA ASP A 64 15.55 16.83 4.38
C ASP A 64 16.90 16.98 3.71
N LYS A 65 17.37 18.21 3.53
CA LYS A 65 18.68 18.49 2.90
C LYS A 65 19.80 17.78 3.65
N GLY A 66 20.58 16.98 2.92
CA GLY A 66 21.70 16.21 3.47
C GLY A 66 21.30 14.87 4.11
N LYS A 67 20.05 14.44 3.96
CA LYS A 67 19.58 13.11 4.37
C LYS A 67 18.96 12.38 3.18
N ASP A 68 18.92 11.07 3.25
CA ASP A 68 18.19 10.23 2.31
C ASP A 68 16.68 10.43 2.48
N ALA A 69 15.93 10.34 1.37
CA ALA A 69 14.48 10.45 1.42
C ALA A 69 13.85 9.18 2.02
N VAL A 70 12.81 9.36 2.83
CA VAL A 70 12.10 8.29 3.53
C VAL A 70 10.65 8.24 3.09
N LEU A 71 10.12 7.02 2.86
CA LEU A 71 8.70 6.77 2.58
C LEU A 71 7.98 6.46 3.89
N GLU A 72 6.91 7.20 4.16
CA GLU A 72 5.96 6.92 5.24
C GLU A 72 4.60 6.53 4.66
N GLN A 73 3.92 5.60 5.32
CA GLN A 73 2.60 5.09 4.91
C GLN A 73 1.59 5.30 6.03
N PHE A 74 0.40 5.79 5.69
CA PHE A 74 -0.67 6.09 6.64
C PHE A 74 -1.80 5.07 6.48
N LEU A 75 -2.16 4.40 7.57
CA LEU A 75 -3.22 3.38 7.58
C LEU A 75 -4.61 4.02 7.45
N HIS A 76 -5.58 3.25 6.91
CA HIS A 76 -6.99 3.64 6.89
C HIS A 76 -7.59 3.78 8.30
N GLN A 77 -7.07 2.98 9.26
CA GLN A 77 -7.53 2.96 10.64
C GLN A 77 -6.96 4.09 11.50
N ASP A 78 -5.96 4.81 11.01
CA ASP A 78 -5.46 5.99 11.69
C ASP A 78 -6.58 7.03 11.66
N ASP A 79 -7.29 7.19 12.77
CA ASP A 79 -8.32 8.21 12.93
C ASP A 79 -7.76 9.57 12.55
N SER A 80 -8.64 10.46 12.06
CA SER A 80 -8.24 11.82 11.76
C SER A 80 -7.66 12.45 13.03
N THR A 81 -6.35 12.53 13.10
CA THR A 81 -5.67 13.14 14.25
C THR A 81 -6.00 14.64 14.27
N ASP A 82 -6.05 15.26 15.45
CA ASP A 82 -6.18 16.73 15.59
C ASP A 82 -5.13 17.46 14.72
N ALA A 83 -3.96 16.86 14.57
CA ALA A 83 -2.91 17.37 13.69
C ALA A 83 -3.34 17.41 12.21
N TRP A 84 -4.07 16.40 11.71
CA TRP A 84 -4.61 16.40 10.35
C TRP A 84 -5.73 17.44 10.19
N GLU A 85 -6.70 17.47 11.11
CA GLU A 85 -7.83 18.42 11.08
C GLU A 85 -7.36 19.87 11.02
N ARG A 86 -6.23 20.19 11.67
CA ARG A 86 -5.64 21.52 11.75
C ARG A 86 -4.44 21.71 10.82
N SER A 87 -4.28 20.83 9.82
CA SER A 87 -3.13 20.88 8.90
C SER A 87 -3.40 21.82 7.70
N PRO A 88 -2.35 22.47 7.15
CA PRO A 88 -2.45 23.21 5.90
C PRO A 88 -2.81 22.31 4.71
N LEU A 89 -2.51 21.00 4.79
CA LEU A 89 -2.83 20.03 3.74
C LEU A 89 -4.34 19.80 3.64
N ARG A 90 -5.01 19.59 4.79
CA ARG A 90 -6.46 19.48 4.83
C ARG A 90 -7.14 20.75 4.34
N TYR A 91 -6.63 21.90 4.75
CA TYR A 91 -7.14 23.18 4.26
C TYR A 91 -7.07 23.31 2.74
N VAL A 92 -5.91 22.98 2.14
CA VAL A 92 -5.67 23.01 0.69
C VAL A 92 -6.62 22.06 -0.04
N LEU A 93 -6.81 20.83 0.47
CA LEU A 93 -7.69 19.83 -0.13
C LEU A 93 -9.17 20.24 -0.03
N HIS A 94 -9.61 20.69 1.15
CA HIS A 94 -11.01 21.00 1.41
C HIS A 94 -11.48 22.25 0.65
N ASN A 95 -10.60 23.26 0.51
CA ASN A 95 -10.92 24.54 -0.11
C ASN A 95 -10.47 24.62 -1.59
N ASP A 96 -9.97 23.53 -2.16
CA ASP A 96 -9.48 23.46 -3.55
C ASP A 96 -8.41 24.51 -3.88
N VAL A 97 -7.51 24.75 -2.93
CA VAL A 97 -6.41 25.72 -3.08
C VAL A 97 -5.22 25.02 -3.76
N GLN A 98 -4.75 25.58 -4.88
CA GLN A 98 -3.62 25.01 -5.59
C GLN A 98 -2.26 25.48 -5.05
N VAL A 99 -2.20 26.66 -4.48
CA VAL A 99 -0.98 27.29 -3.94
C VAL A 99 -1.29 27.92 -2.61
N LEU A 100 -0.59 27.49 -1.56
CA LEU A 100 -0.64 28.10 -0.23
C LEU A 100 0.77 28.44 0.21
N ARG A 101 1.08 29.72 0.42
CA ARG A 101 2.35 30.17 0.99
C ARG A 101 2.13 30.81 2.34
N ARG A 102 3.08 30.57 3.26
CA ARG A 102 3.13 31.22 4.57
C ARG A 102 4.57 31.64 4.87
N GLU A 103 4.78 32.93 5.00
CA GLU A 103 6.03 33.45 5.54
C GLU A 103 6.04 33.24 7.06
N LEU A 104 7.09 32.61 7.60
CA LEU A 104 7.17 32.24 9.00
C LEU A 104 7.87 33.29 9.86
N GLN A 105 8.34 34.36 9.23
CA GLN A 105 8.98 35.51 9.89
C GLN A 105 8.87 36.77 9.03
N GLY A 106 9.08 37.94 9.65
CA GLY A 106 9.02 39.23 8.97
C GLY A 106 7.63 39.87 8.99
N PRO A 107 7.42 40.94 8.20
CA PRO A 107 6.18 41.75 8.26
C PRO A 107 4.93 40.99 7.79
N ASN A 108 5.09 39.93 7.00
CA ASN A 108 3.98 39.11 6.45
C ASN A 108 3.83 37.79 7.19
N GLU A 109 4.43 37.66 8.37
CA GLU A 109 4.37 36.43 9.16
C GLU A 109 2.93 35.96 9.37
N THR A 110 2.68 34.68 9.04
CA THR A 110 1.37 34.07 9.20
C THR A 110 1.53 32.65 9.74
N LEU A 111 1.05 32.40 10.96
CA LEU A 111 1.16 31.12 11.69
C LEU A 111 -0.24 30.57 12.00
N ASP A 112 -1.11 30.52 10.98
CA ASP A 112 -2.50 30.07 11.09
C ASP A 112 -2.69 28.55 11.22
N PHE A 113 -1.61 27.78 11.15
CA PHE A 113 -1.58 26.32 11.35
C PHE A 113 -0.53 25.93 12.37
N PRO A 114 -0.79 24.98 13.30
CA PRO A 114 0.15 24.58 14.35
C PRO A 114 1.55 24.21 13.83
N ILE A 115 1.62 23.45 12.75
CA ILE A 115 2.89 23.02 12.13
C ILE A 115 3.79 24.21 11.72
N LEU A 116 3.22 25.37 11.42
CA LEU A 116 4.01 26.55 11.02
C LEU A 116 4.78 27.14 12.21
N SER A 117 4.20 27.08 13.40
CA SER A 117 4.89 27.47 14.63
C SER A 117 6.05 26.53 14.93
N GLU A 118 5.84 25.22 14.76
CA GLU A 118 6.89 24.21 14.95
C GLU A 118 8.01 24.39 13.93
N LEU A 119 7.70 24.65 12.66
CA LEU A 119 8.69 24.92 11.62
C LEU A 119 9.48 26.19 11.91
N LYS A 120 8.81 27.26 12.38
CA LYS A 120 9.49 28.49 12.79
C LYS A 120 10.48 28.24 13.94
N GLU A 121 10.08 27.47 14.97
CA GLU A 121 10.97 27.10 16.08
C GLU A 121 12.18 26.28 15.62
N GLN A 122 12.02 25.49 14.54
CA GLN A 122 13.11 24.73 13.90
C GLN A 122 13.99 25.60 12.99
N GLY A 123 13.70 26.92 12.86
CA GLY A 123 14.49 27.87 12.09
C GLY A 123 14.06 28.04 10.63
N PHE A 124 12.94 27.45 10.22
CA PHE A 124 12.39 27.71 8.88
C PHE A 124 11.80 29.10 8.79
N THR A 125 11.90 29.69 7.60
CA THR A 125 11.52 31.09 7.32
C THR A 125 10.31 31.20 6.39
N ASP A 126 10.06 30.15 5.60
CA ASP A 126 9.02 30.15 4.57
C ASP A 126 8.50 28.72 4.34
N TYR A 127 7.22 28.61 4.11
CA TYR A 127 6.50 27.36 3.84
C TYR A 127 5.57 27.53 2.65
N LEU A 128 5.68 26.61 1.68
CA LEU A 128 4.89 26.60 0.46
C LEU A 128 4.24 25.23 0.27
N VAL A 129 2.96 25.21 -0.03
CA VAL A 129 2.22 24.02 -0.46
C VAL A 129 1.80 24.20 -1.91
N LEU A 130 2.13 23.23 -2.74
CA LEU A 130 1.68 23.14 -4.12
C LEU A 130 0.85 21.89 -4.31
N ALA A 131 -0.44 22.03 -4.59
CA ALA A 131 -1.33 20.94 -4.93
C ALA A 131 -1.53 20.88 -6.45
N THR A 132 -1.37 19.67 -7.02
CA THR A 132 -1.64 19.44 -8.44
C THR A 132 -2.65 18.33 -8.58
N ARG A 133 -3.82 18.67 -9.10
CA ARG A 133 -4.85 17.69 -9.41
C ARG A 133 -4.39 16.80 -10.55
N ILE A 134 -4.58 15.50 -10.37
CA ILE A 134 -4.40 14.48 -11.40
C ILE A 134 -5.78 13.87 -11.58
N ASP A 135 -6.45 14.20 -12.68
CA ASP A 135 -7.79 13.71 -12.95
C ASP A 135 -7.74 12.20 -13.26
N HIS A 136 -8.27 11.41 -12.34
CA HIS A 136 -8.44 9.99 -12.46
C HIS A 136 -9.72 9.53 -11.80
N ALA A 137 -10.35 8.58 -12.48
CA ALA A 137 -11.59 7.93 -12.11
C ALA A 137 -11.55 7.09 -10.82
N ILE A 138 -10.53 7.19 -9.99
CA ILE A 138 -10.50 6.52 -8.69
C ILE A 138 -11.20 7.41 -7.68
N THR A 139 -12.50 7.23 -7.57
CA THR A 139 -13.26 7.69 -6.42
C THR A 139 -12.96 6.72 -5.28
N THR A 140 -12.13 7.13 -4.32
CA THR A 140 -12.13 6.48 -3.03
C THR A 140 -13.52 6.68 -2.44
N GLY A 141 -14.13 5.63 -1.90
CA GLY A 141 -15.44 5.75 -1.26
C GLY A 141 -15.46 6.57 0.03
N ASP A 142 -14.34 7.21 0.39
CA ASP A 142 -14.22 8.09 1.54
C ASP A 142 -14.66 9.51 1.18
N PRO A 143 -15.82 9.99 1.72
CA PRO A 143 -16.33 11.34 1.47
C PRO A 143 -15.34 12.43 1.90
N ASN A 144 -14.49 12.16 2.90
CA ASN A 144 -13.51 13.11 3.42
C ASN A 144 -12.33 13.31 2.47
N LEU A 145 -12.14 12.38 1.53
CA LEU A 145 -11.05 12.36 0.57
C LEU A 145 -11.52 12.59 -0.88
N ALA A 146 -12.80 12.83 -1.09
CA ALA A 146 -13.42 12.95 -2.43
C ALA A 146 -12.83 14.07 -3.32
N GLY A 147 -12.09 15.02 -2.74
CA GLY A 147 -11.42 16.12 -3.45
C GLY A 147 -9.92 15.93 -3.70
N ALA A 148 -9.30 14.95 -3.05
CA ALA A 148 -7.84 14.84 -2.99
C ALA A 148 -7.24 14.00 -4.14
N ARG A 149 -7.61 14.32 -5.38
CA ARG A 149 -7.10 13.63 -6.57
C ARG A 149 -5.81 14.29 -7.05
N GLY A 150 -4.65 13.71 -6.71
CA GLY A 150 -3.40 14.24 -7.22
C GLY A 150 -2.24 14.09 -6.25
N ILE A 151 -1.28 14.99 -6.40
CA ILE A 151 -0.15 15.10 -5.50
C ILE A 151 -0.14 16.46 -4.81
N ILE A 152 0.35 16.47 -3.59
CA ILE A 152 0.70 17.69 -2.86
C ILE A 152 2.19 17.64 -2.58
N VAL A 153 2.88 18.74 -2.88
CA VAL A 153 4.27 18.91 -2.44
C VAL A 153 4.35 20.11 -1.51
N THR A 154 4.97 19.91 -0.36
CA THR A 154 5.30 20.99 0.55
C THR A 154 6.78 21.29 0.48
N TRP A 155 7.12 22.55 0.53
CA TRP A 155 8.48 23.07 0.47
C TRP A 155 8.72 23.98 1.67
N ALA A 156 9.83 23.82 2.35
CA ALA A 156 10.23 24.72 3.43
C ALA A 156 11.66 25.19 3.22
N SER A 157 11.90 26.44 3.53
CA SER A 157 13.19 27.12 3.41
C SER A 157 13.63 27.69 4.75
N ASP A 158 14.93 27.61 5.03
CA ASP A 158 15.61 28.29 6.15
C ASP A 158 16.39 29.54 5.73
N ARG A 159 16.34 29.88 4.41
CA ARG A 159 17.00 31.08 3.89
C ARG A 159 16.38 32.35 4.49
N PRO A 160 17.16 33.32 5.01
CA PRO A 160 16.64 34.64 5.37
C PRO A 160 15.83 35.23 4.19
N ASN A 161 14.63 35.73 4.46
CA ASN A 161 13.63 36.21 3.47
C ASN A 161 12.95 35.11 2.62
N GLY A 162 13.10 33.85 2.94
CA GLY A 162 12.37 32.73 2.33
C GLY A 162 12.58 32.56 0.81
N PHE A 163 11.53 32.18 0.12
CA PHE A 163 11.49 32.00 -1.34
C PHE A 163 11.30 33.36 -2.05
N SER A 164 12.13 33.63 -3.06
CA SER A 164 11.91 34.74 -3.99
C SER A 164 10.80 34.40 -4.99
N ASN A 165 10.30 35.41 -5.72
CA ASN A 165 9.32 35.15 -6.79
C ASN A 165 9.88 34.23 -7.87
N ASP A 166 11.16 34.33 -8.23
CA ASP A 166 11.82 33.44 -9.20
C ASP A 166 11.89 32.00 -8.68
N ASP A 167 12.06 31.78 -7.36
CA ASP A 167 12.01 30.45 -6.74
C ASP A 167 10.59 29.87 -6.81
N LEU A 168 9.57 30.67 -6.49
CA LEU A 168 8.16 30.27 -6.55
C LEU A 168 7.73 29.88 -7.97
N ASP A 169 8.08 30.68 -8.97
CA ASP A 169 7.81 30.40 -10.38
C ASP A 169 8.49 29.10 -10.83
N SER A 170 9.73 28.90 -10.41
CA SER A 170 10.49 27.68 -10.71
C SER A 170 9.87 26.44 -10.08
N LEU A 171 9.48 26.52 -8.80
CA LEU A 171 8.81 25.42 -8.10
C LEU A 171 7.46 25.08 -8.73
N GLN A 172 6.66 26.09 -9.09
CA GLN A 172 5.36 25.86 -9.75
C GLN A 172 5.50 25.21 -11.14
N GLN A 173 6.51 25.63 -11.93
CA GLN A 173 6.76 25.04 -13.24
C GLN A 173 7.24 23.59 -13.13
N ILE A 174 8.16 23.31 -12.19
CA ILE A 174 8.65 21.97 -11.92
C ILE A 174 7.52 21.07 -11.42
N GLN A 175 6.69 21.56 -10.50
CA GLN A 175 5.55 20.83 -9.92
C GLN A 175 4.64 20.21 -10.98
N ARG A 176 4.34 20.93 -12.07
CA ARG A 176 3.44 20.44 -13.12
C ARG A 176 4.05 19.25 -13.89
N ILE A 177 5.35 19.30 -14.19
CA ILE A 177 6.05 18.22 -14.90
C ILE A 177 6.28 17.03 -13.96
N PHE A 178 6.65 17.33 -12.71
CA PHE A 178 6.81 16.32 -11.69
C PHE A 178 5.49 15.58 -11.42
N ALA A 179 4.36 16.29 -11.37
CA ALA A 179 3.05 15.68 -11.23
C ALA A 179 2.73 14.70 -12.38
N LEU A 180 3.17 15.03 -13.61
CA LEU A 180 3.02 14.13 -14.75
C LEU A 180 3.85 12.86 -14.58
N ALA A 181 5.10 12.98 -14.14
CA ALA A 181 5.95 11.82 -13.84
C ALA A 181 5.37 10.97 -12.68
N CYS A 182 4.93 11.63 -11.59
CA CYS A 182 4.28 10.94 -10.48
C CYS A 182 3.02 10.18 -10.90
N LYS A 183 2.23 10.74 -11.83
CA LYS A 183 1.01 10.12 -12.34
C LYS A 183 1.27 8.71 -12.86
N THR A 184 2.26 8.55 -13.72
CA THR A 184 2.62 7.25 -14.32
C THR A 184 3.04 6.25 -13.26
N VAL A 185 3.91 6.66 -12.35
CA VAL A 185 4.42 5.80 -11.27
C VAL A 185 3.30 5.39 -10.30
N ILE A 186 2.48 6.34 -9.86
CA ILE A 186 1.37 6.08 -8.93
C ILE A 186 0.36 5.12 -9.58
N GLN A 187 0.03 5.32 -10.86
CA GLN A 187 -0.86 4.39 -11.58
C GLN A 187 -0.29 2.98 -11.67
N SER A 188 0.99 2.84 -12.00
CA SER A 188 1.68 1.55 -12.02
C SER A 188 1.64 0.86 -10.65
N ARG A 189 1.90 1.61 -9.56
CA ARG A 189 1.80 1.10 -8.18
C ARG A 189 0.39 0.67 -7.83
N ILE A 190 -0.63 1.48 -8.15
CA ILE A 190 -2.03 1.13 -7.91
C ILE A 190 -2.41 -0.15 -8.65
N SER A 191 -2.05 -0.26 -9.94
CA SER A 191 -2.31 -1.47 -10.73
C SER A 191 -1.66 -2.70 -10.12
N THR A 192 -0.40 -2.56 -9.68
CA THR A 192 0.34 -3.63 -9.00
C THR A 192 -0.32 -4.02 -7.67
N ASN A 193 -0.69 -3.02 -6.85
CA ASN A 193 -1.35 -3.26 -5.57
C ASN A 193 -2.68 -4.00 -5.75
N ILE A 194 -3.53 -3.54 -6.68
CA ILE A 194 -4.81 -4.20 -6.97
C ILE A 194 -4.56 -5.63 -7.44
N ALA A 195 -3.69 -5.83 -8.43
CA ALA A 195 -3.43 -7.15 -8.96
C ALA A 195 -2.89 -8.11 -7.88
N THR A 196 -1.91 -7.67 -7.08
CA THR A 196 -1.31 -8.53 -6.05
C THR A 196 -2.19 -8.75 -4.84
N THR A 197 -3.07 -7.80 -4.51
CA THR A 197 -4.00 -7.93 -3.38
C THR A 197 -5.17 -8.85 -3.71
N TYR A 198 -5.76 -8.70 -4.89
CA TYR A 198 -6.97 -9.46 -5.25
C TYR A 198 -6.68 -10.81 -5.92
N LEU A 199 -5.52 -10.95 -6.58
CA LEU A 199 -5.13 -12.20 -7.24
C LEU A 199 -4.07 -12.98 -6.45
N GLY A 200 -3.50 -12.40 -5.38
CA GLY A 200 -2.31 -12.91 -4.72
C GLY A 200 -1.01 -12.48 -5.40
N LYS A 201 0.10 -12.54 -4.68
CA LYS A 201 1.40 -12.01 -5.16
C LYS A 201 1.89 -12.65 -6.46
N ARG A 202 1.82 -13.99 -6.56
CA ARG A 202 2.29 -14.76 -7.72
C ARG A 202 1.42 -14.53 -8.93
N ALA A 203 0.11 -14.70 -8.79
CA ALA A 203 -0.87 -14.49 -9.85
C ALA A 203 -0.86 -13.05 -10.36
N GLY A 204 -0.89 -12.07 -9.46
CA GLY A 204 -0.86 -10.66 -9.81
C GLY A 204 0.37 -10.28 -10.61
N ARG A 205 1.57 -10.75 -10.19
CA ARG A 205 2.81 -10.54 -10.96
C ARG A 205 2.79 -11.22 -12.32
N SER A 206 2.29 -12.45 -12.41
CA SER A 206 2.18 -13.19 -13.68
C SER A 206 1.28 -12.44 -14.67
N VAL A 207 0.13 -11.97 -14.22
CA VAL A 207 -0.80 -11.16 -15.04
C VAL A 207 -0.16 -9.85 -15.51
N LEU A 208 0.50 -9.13 -14.61
CA LEU A 208 1.20 -7.87 -14.95
C LEU A 208 2.37 -8.09 -15.92
N ASN A 209 3.00 -9.26 -15.88
CA ASN A 209 4.06 -9.66 -16.81
C ASN A 209 3.53 -10.23 -18.16
N GLY A 210 2.22 -10.13 -18.39
CA GLY A 210 1.61 -10.50 -19.68
C GLY A 210 1.17 -11.97 -19.80
N GLN A 211 1.19 -12.76 -18.74
CA GLN A 211 0.62 -14.10 -18.71
C GLN A 211 -0.90 -14.02 -18.50
N ILE A 212 -1.61 -13.58 -19.53
CA ILE A 212 -3.03 -13.25 -19.48
C ILE A 212 -3.91 -14.17 -20.34
N ARG A 213 -3.30 -15.09 -21.08
CA ARG A 213 -4.07 -15.98 -21.97
C ARG A 213 -4.69 -17.11 -21.17
N ARG A 214 -5.86 -17.55 -21.62
CA ARG A 214 -6.49 -18.76 -21.09
C ARG A 214 -5.58 -19.96 -21.31
N GLY A 215 -5.28 -20.72 -20.23
CA GLY A 215 -4.36 -21.84 -20.24
C GLY A 215 -2.92 -21.48 -19.90
N ASP A 216 -2.55 -20.21 -19.85
CA ASP A 216 -1.26 -19.81 -19.28
C ASP A 216 -1.23 -20.25 -17.81
N GLY A 217 -0.17 -20.95 -17.43
CA GLY A 217 -0.04 -21.46 -16.07
C GLY A 217 1.37 -21.89 -15.75
N MET A 218 1.58 -22.24 -14.50
CA MET A 218 2.84 -22.73 -13.99
C MET A 218 2.63 -23.93 -13.05
N HIS A 219 3.69 -24.70 -12.85
CA HIS A 219 3.75 -25.81 -11.92
C HIS A 219 4.75 -25.48 -10.82
N THR A 220 4.43 -25.86 -9.60
CA THR A 220 5.34 -25.67 -8.46
C THR A 220 5.17 -26.83 -7.49
N PRO A 221 6.23 -27.54 -7.11
CA PRO A 221 6.18 -28.42 -5.96
C PRO A 221 6.03 -27.58 -4.70
N ALA A 222 5.16 -28.03 -3.79
CA ALA A 222 4.85 -27.27 -2.58
C ALA A 222 4.33 -28.16 -1.46
N VAL A 223 4.46 -27.68 -0.23
CA VAL A 223 3.58 -28.08 0.86
C VAL A 223 2.30 -27.27 0.74
N VAL A 224 1.18 -27.94 0.51
CA VAL A 224 -0.14 -27.32 0.34
C VAL A 224 -0.81 -27.23 1.69
N TRP A 225 -1.32 -26.03 1.99
CA TRP A 225 -2.13 -25.72 3.17
C TRP A 225 -3.58 -25.54 2.76
N PHE A 226 -4.47 -26.21 3.46
CA PHE A 226 -5.90 -25.97 3.35
C PHE A 226 -6.50 -25.85 4.76
N SER A 227 -7.13 -24.73 5.07
CA SER A 227 -7.85 -24.54 6.33
C SER A 227 -9.28 -24.14 6.09
N ASP A 228 -10.20 -24.53 6.98
CA ASP A 228 -11.64 -24.32 6.85
C ASP A 228 -12.26 -23.98 8.20
N LEU A 229 -13.13 -22.94 8.20
CA LEU A 229 -13.81 -22.46 9.40
C LEU A 229 -14.92 -23.44 9.82
N ARG A 230 -14.93 -23.85 11.07
CA ARG A 230 -15.97 -24.74 11.58
C ARG A 230 -17.28 -24.01 11.78
N ASN A 231 -18.38 -24.68 11.40
CA ASN A 231 -19.74 -24.16 11.53
C ASN A 231 -20.01 -22.85 10.76
N SER A 232 -19.27 -22.54 9.74
CA SER A 232 -19.37 -21.28 8.97
C SER A 232 -20.77 -21.06 8.42
N THR A 233 -21.42 -22.09 7.86
CA THR A 233 -22.80 -22.02 7.37
C THR A 233 -23.78 -21.60 8.47
N ALA A 234 -23.70 -22.21 9.65
CA ALA A 234 -24.56 -21.85 10.77
C ALA A 234 -24.31 -20.41 11.26
N TYR A 235 -23.05 -19.97 11.26
CA TYR A 235 -22.71 -18.58 11.59
C TYR A 235 -23.26 -17.59 10.54
N ALA A 236 -23.11 -17.91 9.26
CA ALA A 236 -23.64 -17.07 8.17
C ALA A 236 -25.19 -16.95 8.21
N GLU A 237 -25.90 -17.97 8.68
CA GLU A 237 -27.37 -17.98 8.82
C GLU A 237 -27.85 -17.28 10.09
N SER A 238 -27.07 -17.30 11.17
CA SER A 238 -27.51 -16.84 12.50
C SER A 238 -26.99 -15.45 12.91
N MET A 239 -25.90 -14.98 12.32
CA MET A 239 -25.25 -13.72 12.68
C MET A 239 -25.65 -12.57 11.76
N ALA A 240 -25.56 -11.33 12.25
CA ALA A 240 -25.56 -10.14 11.39
C ALA A 240 -24.32 -10.16 10.47
N ALA A 241 -24.46 -9.65 9.25
CA ALA A 241 -23.41 -9.72 8.23
C ALA A 241 -22.07 -9.11 8.70
N GLU A 242 -22.13 -7.96 9.38
CA GLU A 242 -20.94 -7.28 9.93
C GLU A 242 -20.22 -8.15 10.98
N THR A 243 -20.99 -8.83 11.82
CA THR A 243 -20.44 -9.72 12.87
C THR A 243 -19.79 -10.94 12.25
N TYR A 244 -20.43 -11.53 11.23
CA TYR A 244 -19.87 -12.66 10.51
C TYR A 244 -18.61 -12.28 9.74
N PHE A 245 -18.57 -11.13 9.04
CA PHE A 245 -17.37 -10.64 8.39
C PHE A 245 -16.23 -10.36 9.38
N SER A 246 -16.55 -9.79 10.55
CA SER A 246 -15.55 -9.59 11.62
C SER A 246 -14.95 -10.90 12.11
N MET A 247 -15.76 -11.94 12.28
CA MET A 247 -15.29 -13.29 12.65
C MET A 247 -14.44 -13.91 11.53
N LEU A 248 -14.91 -13.83 10.29
CA LEU A 248 -14.21 -14.38 9.13
C LEU A 248 -12.84 -13.72 8.93
N ASN A 249 -12.78 -12.39 9.07
CA ASN A 249 -11.51 -11.66 9.02
C ASN A 249 -10.58 -12.07 10.16
N ALA A 250 -11.07 -12.22 11.39
CA ALA A 250 -10.26 -12.68 12.52
C ALA A 250 -9.70 -14.09 12.28
N TYR A 251 -10.48 -14.98 11.68
CA TYR A 251 -10.04 -16.31 11.29
C TYR A 251 -9.00 -16.25 10.16
N PHE A 252 -9.22 -15.44 9.11
CA PHE A 252 -8.24 -15.29 8.02
C PHE A 252 -6.93 -14.67 8.49
N GLU A 253 -6.96 -13.65 9.34
CA GLU A 253 -5.76 -13.10 9.97
C GLU A 253 -4.99 -14.14 10.78
N THR A 254 -5.70 -15.04 11.44
CA THR A 254 -5.10 -16.13 12.22
C THR A 254 -4.43 -17.16 11.34
N THR A 255 -5.09 -17.62 10.28
CA THR A 255 -4.62 -18.75 9.44
C THR A 255 -3.77 -18.29 8.27
N ALA A 256 -4.30 -17.40 7.42
CA ALA A 256 -3.57 -16.85 6.29
C ALA A 256 -2.43 -15.90 6.75
N GLY A 257 -2.61 -15.19 7.85
CA GLY A 257 -1.56 -14.37 8.47
C GLY A 257 -0.37 -15.21 8.90
N ALA A 258 -0.58 -16.26 9.67
CA ALA A 258 0.47 -17.18 10.10
C ALA A 258 1.19 -17.83 8.88
N LEU A 259 0.43 -18.25 7.87
CA LEU A 259 0.99 -18.79 6.63
C LEU A 259 1.96 -17.80 5.97
N VAL A 260 1.57 -16.54 5.84
CA VAL A 260 2.41 -15.49 5.22
C VAL A 260 3.61 -15.14 6.09
N ASN A 261 3.46 -15.10 7.42
CA ASN A 261 4.56 -14.82 8.37
C ASN A 261 5.69 -15.85 8.27
N HIS A 262 5.35 -17.10 7.94
CA HIS A 262 6.33 -18.19 7.74
C HIS A 262 6.75 -18.39 6.28
N GLY A 263 6.53 -17.36 5.42
CA GLY A 263 6.98 -17.37 4.03
C GLY A 263 6.14 -18.23 3.09
N GLY A 264 4.93 -18.58 3.50
CA GLY A 264 3.93 -19.17 2.62
C GLY A 264 3.23 -18.13 1.73
N GLU A 265 2.51 -18.60 0.74
CA GLU A 265 1.71 -17.79 -0.18
C GLU A 265 0.24 -18.20 -0.11
N VAL A 266 -0.65 -17.25 0.14
CA VAL A 266 -2.10 -17.46 -0.01
C VAL A 266 -2.42 -17.45 -1.50
N LEU A 267 -3.03 -18.53 -1.98
CA LEU A 267 -3.42 -18.66 -3.38
C LEU A 267 -4.87 -18.25 -3.62
N ASP A 268 -5.78 -18.62 -2.72
CA ASP A 268 -7.18 -18.29 -2.83
C ASP A 268 -7.90 -18.34 -1.47
N PHE A 269 -8.97 -17.57 -1.36
CA PHE A 269 -9.98 -17.69 -0.32
C PHE A 269 -11.22 -18.32 -0.94
N ILE A 270 -11.49 -19.57 -0.62
CA ILE A 270 -12.60 -20.35 -1.20
C ILE A 270 -13.77 -20.34 -0.21
N GLY A 271 -14.60 -19.29 -0.27
CA GLY A 271 -15.62 -19.05 0.76
C GLY A 271 -14.99 -18.74 2.10
N ASP A 272 -15.10 -19.66 3.04
CA ASP A 272 -14.52 -19.60 4.38
C ASP A 272 -13.23 -20.46 4.52
N ALA A 273 -12.75 -21.04 3.41
CA ALA A 273 -11.50 -21.79 3.41
C ALA A 273 -10.32 -20.94 2.91
N VAL A 274 -9.12 -21.24 3.42
CA VAL A 274 -7.84 -20.69 2.95
C VAL A 274 -7.05 -21.77 2.25
N LEU A 275 -6.72 -21.54 0.99
CA LEU A 275 -5.79 -22.36 0.23
C LEU A 275 -4.46 -21.61 0.11
N GLY A 276 -3.39 -22.22 0.58
CA GLY A 276 -2.06 -21.64 0.50
C GLY A 276 -0.99 -22.69 0.21
N ILE A 277 0.22 -22.22 -0.03
CA ILE A 277 1.38 -23.07 -0.31
C ILE A 277 2.65 -22.58 0.37
N PHE A 278 3.55 -23.51 0.66
CA PHE A 278 4.97 -23.26 0.92
C PHE A 278 5.75 -23.87 -0.24
N PRO A 279 6.13 -23.04 -1.24
CA PRO A 279 6.81 -23.57 -2.43
C PRO A 279 8.25 -23.96 -2.10
N PHE A 280 8.76 -24.93 -2.85
CA PHE A 280 10.16 -25.35 -2.87
C PHE A 280 10.58 -25.65 -4.31
N GLU A 281 11.88 -25.60 -4.61
CA GLU A 281 12.38 -25.84 -5.97
C GLU A 281 12.79 -27.29 -6.18
N ASP A 282 13.35 -27.92 -5.15
CA ASP A 282 13.86 -29.29 -5.20
C ASP A 282 13.70 -30.00 -3.84
N GLU A 283 14.02 -31.28 -3.82
CA GLU A 283 13.90 -32.14 -2.62
C GLU A 283 14.76 -31.67 -1.44
N THR A 284 15.81 -30.88 -1.68
CA THR A 284 16.69 -30.39 -0.59
C THR A 284 16.00 -29.29 0.22
N GLN A 285 15.03 -28.58 -0.37
CA GLN A 285 14.25 -27.54 0.28
C GLN A 285 12.92 -28.06 0.88
N LEU A 286 12.54 -29.31 0.60
CA LEU A 286 11.29 -29.89 1.08
C LEU A 286 11.20 -29.88 2.61
N GLU A 287 12.26 -30.29 3.29
CA GLU A 287 12.28 -30.33 4.76
C GLU A 287 12.06 -28.95 5.36
N GLU A 288 12.71 -27.93 4.80
CA GLU A 288 12.53 -26.54 5.23
C GLU A 288 11.09 -26.06 4.98
N ALA A 289 10.51 -26.37 3.81
CA ALA A 289 9.12 -26.02 3.50
C ALA A 289 8.12 -26.67 4.46
N VAL A 290 8.35 -27.94 4.83
CA VAL A 290 7.54 -28.67 5.83
C VAL A 290 7.69 -28.03 7.21
N LEU A 291 8.90 -27.67 7.63
CA LEU A 291 9.14 -26.99 8.90
C LEU A 291 8.42 -25.63 8.96
N ARG A 292 8.50 -24.84 7.89
CA ARG A 292 7.77 -23.55 7.79
C ARG A 292 6.26 -23.73 7.89
N ALA A 293 5.71 -24.75 7.22
CA ALA A 293 4.27 -25.05 7.27
C ALA A 293 3.83 -25.47 8.68
N ASN A 294 4.62 -26.28 9.38
CA ASN A 294 4.33 -26.67 10.76
C ASN A 294 4.45 -25.47 11.71
N SER A 295 5.47 -24.62 11.57
CA SER A 295 5.61 -23.40 12.37
C SER A 295 4.42 -22.44 12.16
N ALA A 296 3.92 -22.32 10.92
CA ALA A 296 2.71 -21.55 10.63
C ALA A 296 1.47 -22.16 11.33
N LEU A 297 1.35 -23.48 11.37
CA LEU A 297 0.26 -24.15 12.09
C LEU A 297 0.32 -23.87 13.59
N ASP A 298 1.51 -23.97 14.19
CA ASP A 298 1.70 -23.69 15.61
C ASP A 298 1.35 -22.24 15.95
N GLU A 299 1.78 -21.27 15.12
CA GLU A 299 1.41 -19.86 15.25
C GLU A 299 -0.10 -19.67 15.10
N ALA A 300 -0.73 -20.26 14.09
CA ALA A 300 -2.18 -20.14 13.89
C ALA A 300 -2.98 -20.67 15.10
N LEU A 301 -2.54 -21.78 15.68
CA LEU A 301 -3.16 -22.35 16.88
C LEU A 301 -2.97 -21.43 18.11
N ALA A 302 -1.80 -20.82 18.26
CA ALA A 302 -1.53 -19.87 19.35
C ALA A 302 -2.38 -18.59 19.21
N LEU A 303 -2.39 -17.96 18.03
CA LEU A 303 -3.19 -16.79 17.72
C LEU A 303 -4.69 -17.05 17.87
N SER A 304 -5.16 -18.25 17.51
CA SER A 304 -6.57 -18.64 17.69
C SER A 304 -6.97 -18.63 19.15
N ARG A 305 -6.11 -19.15 20.05
CA ARG A 305 -6.40 -19.13 21.50
C ARG A 305 -6.49 -17.70 22.01
N GLU A 306 -5.50 -16.87 21.69
CA GLU A 306 -5.46 -15.46 22.12
C GLU A 306 -6.69 -14.69 21.62
N LYS A 307 -7.00 -14.76 20.32
CA LYS A 307 -8.16 -14.07 19.74
C LYS A 307 -9.48 -14.58 20.32
N ASN A 308 -9.62 -15.88 20.58
CA ASN A 308 -10.82 -16.45 21.17
C ASN A 308 -11.00 -16.07 22.64
N GLU A 309 -9.92 -15.91 23.41
CA GLU A 309 -9.98 -15.36 24.76
C GLU A 309 -10.46 -13.90 24.76
N ALA A 310 -9.92 -13.05 23.86
CA ALA A 310 -10.35 -11.68 23.72
C ALA A 310 -11.83 -11.57 23.27
N ARG A 311 -12.27 -12.42 22.33
CA ARG A 311 -13.66 -12.49 21.85
C ARG A 311 -14.61 -12.92 22.95
N ALA A 312 -14.26 -13.94 23.72
CA ALA A 312 -15.06 -14.39 24.89
C ALA A 312 -15.18 -13.28 25.93
N GLY A 313 -14.10 -12.56 26.23
CA GLY A 313 -14.10 -11.41 27.14
C GLY A 313 -15.01 -10.26 26.70
N SER A 314 -15.24 -10.14 25.38
CA SER A 314 -16.13 -9.13 24.77
C SER A 314 -17.54 -9.66 24.49
N GLY A 315 -17.87 -10.89 24.90
CA GLY A 315 -19.17 -11.52 24.62
C GLY A 315 -19.39 -11.88 23.15
N GLN A 316 -18.32 -11.98 22.37
CA GLN A 316 -18.37 -12.38 20.95
C GLN A 316 -18.21 -13.89 20.82
N GLU A 317 -18.81 -14.46 19.75
CA GLU A 317 -18.68 -15.89 19.43
C GLU A 317 -17.23 -16.25 19.10
N GLN A 318 -16.76 -17.37 19.65
CA GLN A 318 -15.45 -17.95 19.36
C GLN A 318 -15.48 -18.72 18.05
N PHE A 319 -14.35 -18.79 17.33
CA PHE A 319 -14.23 -19.57 16.12
C PHE A 319 -13.27 -20.75 16.29
N LYS A 320 -13.53 -21.81 15.54
CA LYS A 320 -12.67 -22.99 15.43
C LYS A 320 -12.40 -23.26 13.95
N PHE A 321 -11.29 -23.88 13.64
CA PHE A 321 -10.93 -24.26 12.28
C PHE A 321 -10.21 -25.61 12.25
N GLY A 322 -10.16 -26.23 11.07
CA GLY A 322 -9.31 -27.38 10.77
C GLY A 322 -8.21 -26.99 9.80
N VAL A 323 -7.11 -27.73 9.80
CA VAL A 323 -6.02 -27.56 8.84
C VAL A 323 -5.60 -28.91 8.29
N GLY A 324 -5.47 -29.00 6.96
CA GLY A 324 -4.82 -30.08 6.27
C GLY A 324 -3.51 -29.61 5.64
N LEU A 325 -2.48 -30.44 5.71
CA LEU A 325 -1.21 -30.25 5.01
C LEU A 325 -0.95 -31.45 4.09
N ASN A 326 -0.49 -31.19 2.86
CA ASN A 326 -0.09 -32.23 1.93
C ASN A 326 1.09 -31.76 1.08
N VAL A 327 1.95 -32.69 0.68
CA VAL A 327 3.10 -32.39 -0.18
C VAL A 327 2.80 -32.88 -1.58
N GLY A 328 3.02 -32.06 -2.58
CA GLY A 328 2.87 -32.46 -3.96
C GLY A 328 2.96 -31.29 -4.95
N GLU A 329 2.71 -31.60 -6.19
CA GLU A 329 2.74 -30.60 -7.27
C GLU A 329 1.43 -29.84 -7.35
N VAL A 330 1.51 -28.52 -7.46
CA VAL A 330 0.40 -27.61 -7.64
C VAL A 330 0.49 -26.97 -9.02
N LYS A 331 -0.64 -26.94 -9.71
CA LYS A 331 -0.79 -26.27 -11.01
C LYS A 331 -1.70 -25.08 -10.82
N PHE A 332 -1.25 -23.91 -11.25
CA PHE A 332 -2.09 -22.72 -11.25
C PHE A 332 -2.02 -22.00 -12.59
N GLY A 333 -3.12 -21.42 -12.99
CA GLY A 333 -3.22 -20.74 -14.27
C GLY A 333 -4.58 -20.08 -14.53
N ASN A 334 -4.63 -19.43 -15.66
CA ASN A 334 -5.79 -18.68 -16.12
C ASN A 334 -6.87 -19.63 -16.65
N ILE A 335 -7.98 -19.75 -15.93
CA ILE A 335 -9.13 -20.59 -16.27
C ILE A 335 -10.37 -19.71 -16.41
N GLY A 336 -11.28 -20.08 -17.29
CA GLY A 336 -12.54 -19.38 -17.47
C GLY A 336 -12.91 -19.12 -18.91
N ILE A 337 -13.69 -18.08 -19.11
CA ILE A 337 -14.12 -17.60 -20.43
C ILE A 337 -13.34 -16.33 -20.79
N PRO A 338 -13.26 -15.96 -22.09
CA PRO A 338 -12.46 -14.77 -22.51
C PRO A 338 -12.83 -13.48 -21.79
N GLN A 339 -14.09 -13.32 -21.38
CA GLN A 339 -14.62 -12.14 -20.70
C GLN A 339 -14.35 -12.14 -19.18
N ARG A 340 -14.05 -13.34 -18.61
CA ARG A 340 -13.78 -13.48 -17.17
C ARG A 340 -12.85 -14.66 -16.93
N LEU A 341 -11.63 -14.35 -16.60
CA LEU A 341 -10.63 -15.33 -16.16
C LEU A 341 -10.53 -15.30 -14.64
N SER A 342 -10.28 -16.46 -14.06
CA SER A 342 -9.84 -16.64 -12.69
C SER A 342 -8.46 -17.27 -12.72
N PHE A 343 -7.56 -16.77 -11.89
CA PHE A 343 -6.30 -17.45 -11.65
C PHE A 343 -6.56 -18.51 -10.58
N SER A 344 -6.71 -19.74 -11.02
CA SER A 344 -7.18 -20.83 -10.17
C SER A 344 -6.10 -21.89 -9.99
N VAL A 345 -6.18 -22.57 -8.86
CA VAL A 345 -5.30 -23.65 -8.48
C VAL A 345 -5.96 -24.98 -8.82
N ILE A 346 -5.24 -25.84 -9.54
CA ILE A 346 -5.72 -27.15 -9.95
C ILE A 346 -4.67 -28.20 -9.58
N GLY A 347 -5.11 -29.35 -9.19
CA GLY A 347 -4.25 -30.49 -8.98
C GLY A 347 -4.84 -31.52 -8.03
N HIS A 348 -4.33 -32.74 -8.15
CA HIS A 348 -4.69 -33.85 -7.27
C HIS A 348 -4.37 -33.51 -5.81
N THR A 349 -3.21 -32.92 -5.58
CA THR A 349 -2.72 -32.50 -4.25
C THR A 349 -3.68 -31.56 -3.52
N VAL A 350 -4.34 -30.63 -4.26
CA VAL A 350 -5.33 -29.70 -3.68
C VAL A 350 -6.60 -30.44 -3.25
N ASN A 351 -7.05 -31.40 -4.05
CA ASN A 351 -8.22 -32.20 -3.70
C ASN A 351 -7.93 -33.12 -2.50
N GLU A 352 -6.71 -33.64 -2.41
CA GLU A 352 -6.30 -34.48 -1.29
C GLU A 352 -6.20 -33.69 0.01
N VAL A 353 -5.57 -32.51 -0.01
CA VAL A 353 -5.43 -31.69 1.21
C VAL A 353 -6.79 -31.26 1.75
N ALA A 354 -7.76 -30.95 0.89
CA ALA A 354 -9.12 -30.64 1.31
C ALA A 354 -9.82 -31.85 1.95
N ARG A 355 -9.53 -33.07 1.47
CA ARG A 355 -10.04 -34.30 2.12
C ARG A 355 -9.37 -34.55 3.47
N ILE A 356 -8.06 -34.33 3.57
CA ILE A 356 -7.30 -34.45 4.83
C ILE A 356 -7.88 -33.46 5.85
N GLU A 357 -8.11 -32.20 5.44
CA GLU A 357 -8.74 -31.21 6.31
C GLU A 357 -10.11 -31.69 6.79
N SER A 358 -10.96 -32.18 5.89
CA SER A 358 -12.31 -32.64 6.26
C SER A 358 -12.31 -33.80 7.28
N MET A 359 -11.27 -34.63 7.31
CA MET A 359 -11.11 -35.69 8.32
C MET A 359 -10.88 -35.13 9.72
N THR A 360 -10.35 -33.92 9.84
CA THR A 360 -10.17 -33.27 11.16
C THR A 360 -11.51 -32.90 11.82
N LYS A 361 -12.65 -33.02 11.10
CA LYS A 361 -13.99 -32.89 11.69
C LYS A 361 -14.38 -34.08 12.56
N LEU A 362 -13.65 -35.18 12.45
CA LEU A 362 -13.89 -36.40 13.20
C LEU A 362 -13.05 -36.53 14.47
N LEU A 363 -12.08 -35.60 14.64
CA LEU A 363 -11.21 -35.50 15.81
C LEU A 363 -11.71 -34.44 16.79
#